data_ff34675136d738707112766b5f675d5e
#
_entry.id   ff34675136d738707112766b5f675d5e
#
_cell.length_a   1.000
_cell.length_b   1.000
_cell.length_c   1.000
_cell.angle_alpha   90.00
_cell.angle_beta   90.00
_cell.angle_gamma   90.00
#
_symmetry.space_group_name_H-M   'P 1'
#
loop_
_entity.id
_entity.type
_entity.pdbx_description
1 polymer ?
#
loop_
_entity_poly.entity_id
_entity_poly.type
_entity_poly.pdbx_seq_one_letter_code
_entity_poly.pdbx_strand_id
1 'polypeptide(L)'
;MGDGGDERNIEPNEATSIVQEIEDIIFNTPNSVFKSMSPSQYLIKRVIMLENELKCYHQIEGLNQKNENSSVVQYIQKEACEDAKHVCIQVHLDDALSNIKLQLFALIASQPAFNQLRTVEQLGYIAGLSLRSDCGVWALEVVIQSTVKDPSHVDARIDEFFKMFESKIHELSDKDFKRNVKSLVDSKLEKFKNLWEESHFYWGEIEAGTLKFDRVESEVALLRELKKEEFIEFFDQHIRVGAPQRKTVSVQVFGGEHLAEFKKAIAETDTPKTYRITDIFGFKRSRPLYRSLKGGPGRITMD
;
A
#
# COMPACT_ATOMS: atom_id res chain seq x y z
N MET A 1 19.12 -28.24 -26.34
CA MET A 1 17.71 -27.93 -26.62
C MET A 1 16.90 -28.86 -25.74
N GLY A 2 16.60 -28.48 -24.53
CA GLY A 2 15.69 -29.19 -23.63
C GLY A 2 14.36 -28.47 -23.71
N ASP A 3 13.38 -29.16 -24.23
CA ASP A 3 11.98 -28.79 -24.21
C ASP A 3 11.59 -28.64 -22.73
N GLY A 4 11.41 -27.41 -22.28
CA GLY A 4 10.91 -27.13 -20.95
C GLY A 4 9.43 -27.47 -20.96
N GLY A 5 9.12 -28.72 -20.65
CA GLY A 5 7.77 -29.22 -20.53
C GLY A 5 7.00 -28.27 -19.61
N ASP A 6 5.86 -27.83 -20.08
CA ASP A 6 4.89 -27.05 -19.34
C ASP A 6 4.45 -27.90 -18.12
N GLU A 7 4.96 -27.54 -16.93
CA GLU A 7 4.69 -28.28 -15.67
C GLU A 7 3.29 -28.00 -15.11
N ARG A 8 2.35 -27.55 -15.94
CA ARG A 8 0.97 -27.35 -15.52
C ARG A 8 0.30 -28.71 -15.32
N ASN A 9 -0.23 -28.92 -14.14
CA ASN A 9 -0.96 -30.15 -13.83
C ASN A 9 -2.34 -30.25 -14.51
N ILE A 10 -2.87 -29.12 -15.02
CA ILE A 10 -4.21 -29.00 -15.61
C ILE A 10 -4.13 -28.06 -16.80
N GLU A 11 -4.70 -28.49 -17.95
CA GLU A 11 -4.84 -27.63 -19.11
C GLU A 11 -5.91 -26.54 -18.92
N PRO A 12 -5.79 -25.36 -19.56
CA PRO A 12 -6.74 -24.25 -19.39
C PRO A 12 -8.20 -24.64 -19.65
N ASN A 13 -8.45 -25.47 -20.66
CA ASN A 13 -9.80 -25.93 -20.98
C ASN A 13 -10.34 -26.89 -19.91
N GLU A 14 -9.48 -27.72 -19.35
CA GLU A 14 -9.83 -28.64 -18.26
C GLU A 14 -10.15 -27.88 -16.98
N ALA A 15 -9.33 -26.87 -16.63
CA ALA A 15 -9.60 -25.98 -15.51
C ALA A 15 -10.94 -25.27 -15.66
N THR A 16 -11.25 -24.75 -16.86
CA THR A 16 -12.54 -24.11 -17.14
C THR A 16 -13.70 -25.08 -16.98
N SER A 17 -13.55 -26.31 -17.48
CA SER A 17 -14.59 -27.34 -17.34
C SER A 17 -14.83 -27.76 -15.90
N ILE A 18 -13.77 -27.87 -15.10
CA ILE A 18 -13.88 -28.17 -13.66
C ILE A 18 -14.62 -27.05 -12.92
N VAL A 19 -14.29 -25.77 -13.20
CA VAL A 19 -14.97 -24.63 -12.59
C VAL A 19 -16.46 -24.64 -12.95
N GLN A 20 -16.80 -24.89 -14.21
CA GLN A 20 -18.19 -24.98 -14.68
C GLN A 20 -18.94 -26.12 -13.97
N GLU A 21 -18.33 -27.29 -13.85
CA GLU A 21 -18.92 -28.42 -13.16
C GLU A 21 -19.17 -28.12 -11.68
N ILE A 22 -18.23 -27.44 -11.01
CA ILE A 22 -18.38 -26.99 -9.61
C ILE A 22 -19.54 -25.99 -9.50
N GLU A 23 -19.63 -25.01 -10.40
CA GLU A 23 -20.75 -24.05 -10.43
C GLU A 23 -22.09 -24.78 -10.59
N ASP A 24 -22.18 -25.73 -11.52
CA ASP A 24 -23.39 -26.48 -11.77
C ASP A 24 -23.80 -27.33 -10.54
N ILE A 25 -22.83 -27.98 -9.88
CA ILE A 25 -23.10 -28.75 -8.66
C ILE A 25 -23.55 -27.83 -7.50
N ILE A 26 -22.94 -26.70 -7.32
CA ILE A 26 -23.21 -25.82 -6.17
C ILE A 26 -24.50 -25.02 -6.37
N PHE A 27 -24.69 -24.42 -7.54
CA PHE A 27 -25.74 -23.41 -7.75
C PHE A 27 -26.91 -23.91 -8.58
N ASN A 28 -26.69 -24.83 -9.53
CA ASN A 28 -27.67 -25.23 -10.53
C ASN A 28 -28.36 -26.56 -10.24
N THR A 29 -28.05 -27.24 -9.14
CA THR A 29 -28.74 -28.46 -8.73
C THR A 29 -30.17 -28.18 -8.25
N PRO A 30 -31.19 -28.96 -8.61
CA PRO A 30 -32.60 -28.66 -8.26
C PRO A 30 -32.89 -28.50 -6.76
N ASN A 31 -32.04 -29.05 -5.89
CA ASN A 31 -32.18 -28.97 -4.44
C ASN A 31 -31.05 -28.15 -3.79
N SER A 32 -30.33 -27.34 -4.57
CA SER A 32 -29.25 -26.51 -4.02
C SER A 32 -29.81 -25.52 -3.00
N VAL A 33 -29.27 -25.57 -1.80
CA VAL A 33 -29.52 -24.55 -0.75
C VAL A 33 -28.70 -23.30 -0.98
N PHE A 34 -27.70 -23.37 -1.86
CA PHE A 34 -26.86 -22.25 -2.21
C PHE A 34 -27.51 -21.40 -3.31
N LYS A 35 -27.61 -20.13 -3.08
CA LYS A 35 -28.09 -19.13 -4.05
C LYS A 35 -27.00 -18.10 -4.28
N SER A 36 -26.94 -17.61 -5.50
CA SER A 36 -26.09 -16.45 -5.81
C SER A 36 -26.42 -15.33 -4.82
N MET A 37 -25.41 -14.72 -4.25
CA MET A 37 -25.57 -13.56 -3.37
C MET A 37 -26.24 -12.42 -4.14
N SER A 38 -27.22 -11.77 -3.52
CA SER A 38 -27.77 -10.53 -4.08
C SER A 38 -26.73 -9.40 -3.99
N PRO A 39 -26.84 -8.36 -4.84
CA PRO A 39 -25.94 -7.21 -4.77
C PRO A 39 -25.84 -6.57 -3.39
N SER A 40 -26.92 -6.59 -2.61
CA SER A 40 -26.96 -6.04 -1.24
C SER A 40 -26.22 -6.88 -0.21
N GLN A 41 -25.89 -8.13 -0.51
CA GLN A 41 -25.17 -9.06 0.37
C GLN A 41 -23.64 -9.00 0.16
N TYR A 42 -23.16 -8.30 -0.87
CA TYR A 42 -21.73 -8.16 -1.12
C TYR A 42 -21.10 -7.16 -0.17
N LEU A 43 -20.13 -7.63 0.61
CA LEU A 43 -19.26 -6.75 1.39
C LEU A 43 -18.14 -6.19 0.48
N ILE A 44 -18.35 -4.98 0.01
CA ILE A 44 -17.35 -4.28 -0.79
C ILE A 44 -16.35 -3.63 0.16
N LYS A 45 -15.13 -4.15 0.21
CA LYS A 45 -14.02 -3.48 0.90
C LYS A 45 -13.65 -2.22 0.13
N ARG A 46 -13.56 -1.10 0.83
CA ARG A 46 -13.17 0.20 0.26
C ARG A 46 -12.20 0.89 1.19
N VAL A 47 -11.27 1.63 0.61
CA VAL A 47 -10.28 2.41 1.35
C VAL A 47 -10.82 3.84 1.53
N ILE A 48 -10.63 4.41 2.71
CA ILE A 48 -10.93 5.82 2.95
C ILE A 48 -9.92 6.70 2.21
N MET A 49 -10.40 7.81 1.65
CA MET A 49 -9.56 8.83 1.03
C MET A 49 -9.14 9.82 2.12
N LEU A 50 -7.84 9.93 2.35
CA LEU A 50 -7.29 10.92 3.28
C LEU A 50 -7.21 12.30 2.61
N GLU A 51 -7.23 13.36 3.39
CA GLU A 51 -7.09 14.72 2.90
C GLU A 51 -5.63 15.08 2.66
N ASN A 52 -5.42 15.93 1.66
CA ASN A 52 -4.11 16.47 1.31
C ASN A 52 -3.56 17.35 2.45
N GLU A 53 -2.25 17.35 2.62
CA GLU A 53 -1.50 18.09 3.65
C GLU A 53 -1.90 17.78 5.10
N LEU A 54 -2.82 16.82 5.32
CA LEU A 54 -3.29 16.48 6.65
C LEU A 54 -2.57 15.25 7.19
N LYS A 55 -2.02 15.37 8.41
CA LYS A 55 -1.50 14.23 9.17
C LYS A 55 -2.50 13.85 10.25
N CYS A 56 -3.08 12.67 10.10
CA CYS A 56 -4.01 12.12 11.07
C CYS A 56 -3.27 11.26 12.10
N TYR A 57 -3.63 11.39 13.37
CA TYR A 57 -3.08 10.59 14.48
C TYR A 57 -4.15 9.75 15.12
N HIS A 58 -3.90 8.46 15.25
CA HIS A 58 -4.69 7.56 16.08
C HIS A 58 -3.80 7.04 17.21
N GLN A 59 -3.98 7.61 18.40
CA GLN A 59 -3.16 7.36 19.58
C GLN A 59 -3.96 6.56 20.59
N ILE A 60 -3.44 5.39 20.97
CA ILE A 60 -4.08 4.48 21.90
C ILE A 60 -3.08 3.95 22.92
N GLU A 61 -3.59 3.65 24.11
CA GLU A 61 -2.87 2.90 25.14
C GLU A 61 -2.85 1.42 24.78
N GLY A 62 -1.72 0.76 25.01
CA GLY A 62 -1.59 -0.68 24.85
C GLY A 62 -2.49 -1.44 25.83
N LEU A 63 -3.18 -2.47 25.35
CA LEU A 63 -4.11 -3.27 26.16
C LEU A 63 -3.43 -3.97 27.34
N ASN A 64 -2.16 -4.32 27.21
CA ASN A 64 -1.38 -4.94 28.28
C ASN A 64 -0.38 -3.93 28.84
N GLN A 65 -0.70 -3.39 30.01
CA GLN A 65 0.14 -2.40 30.71
C GLN A 65 1.52 -2.95 31.15
N LYS A 66 1.71 -4.26 31.17
CA LYS A 66 3.01 -4.89 31.43
C LYS A 66 3.88 -4.99 30.19
N ASN A 67 3.33 -4.69 29.03
CA ASN A 67 4.09 -4.72 27.79
C ASN A 67 4.84 -3.39 27.62
N GLU A 68 6.15 -3.45 27.62
CA GLU A 68 7.05 -2.30 27.46
C GLU A 68 7.08 -1.80 26.02
N ASN A 69 6.65 -2.63 25.05
CA ASN A 69 6.70 -2.28 23.65
C ASN A 69 5.69 -1.21 23.28
N SER A 70 6.18 -0.16 22.67
CA SER A 70 5.38 0.83 21.94
C SER A 70 5.54 0.62 20.45
N SER A 71 4.56 1.01 19.65
CA SER A 71 4.65 0.87 18.21
C SER A 71 4.08 2.07 17.46
N VAL A 72 4.67 2.34 16.30
CA VAL A 72 4.18 3.33 15.34
C VAL A 72 4.07 2.69 13.97
N VAL A 73 2.93 2.88 13.34
CA VAL A 73 2.73 2.61 11.92
C VAL A 73 2.38 3.94 11.26
N GLN A 74 3.29 4.49 10.48
CA GLN A 74 3.04 5.66 9.66
C GLN A 74 2.72 5.22 8.23
N TYR A 75 1.54 5.59 7.76
CA TYR A 75 1.01 5.26 6.45
C TYR A 75 0.89 6.53 5.61
N ILE A 76 1.60 6.59 4.48
CA ILE A 76 1.56 7.69 3.54
C ILE A 76 0.82 7.22 2.30
N GLN A 77 -0.44 7.66 2.17
CA GLN A 77 -1.33 7.27 1.10
C GLN A 77 -0.99 8.01 -0.18
N LYS A 78 -0.84 7.26 -1.26
CA LYS A 78 -0.74 7.82 -2.60
C LYS A 78 -2.13 8.20 -3.12
N GLU A 79 -2.22 9.29 -3.83
CA GLU A 79 -3.44 9.68 -4.53
C GLU A 79 -3.67 8.78 -5.75
N ALA A 80 -4.90 8.29 -5.90
CA ALA A 80 -5.35 7.80 -7.19
C ALA A 80 -5.63 9.02 -8.07
N CYS A 81 -5.14 9.04 -9.30
CA CYS A 81 -5.28 10.17 -10.21
C CYS A 81 -6.75 10.56 -10.37
N GLU A 82 -7.14 11.73 -9.86
CA GLU A 82 -8.48 12.32 -10.04
C GLU A 82 -8.55 13.31 -11.20
N ASP A 83 -7.47 13.49 -11.98
CA ASP A 83 -7.43 14.39 -13.12
C ASP A 83 -8.26 13.87 -14.30
N ALA A 84 -9.58 13.80 -14.07
CA ALA A 84 -10.56 13.64 -15.15
C ALA A 84 -11.46 14.86 -15.20
N LYS A 85 -10.93 16.01 -15.63
CA LYS A 85 -11.75 17.10 -16.18
C LYS A 85 -12.35 16.76 -17.57
N HIS A 86 -12.24 15.52 -17.99
CA HIS A 86 -12.92 15.01 -19.20
C HIS A 86 -13.79 13.82 -18.82
N VAL A 87 -15.04 13.94 -19.18
CA VAL A 87 -16.08 12.91 -19.14
C VAL A 87 -15.55 11.66 -19.85
N CYS A 88 -14.93 10.77 -19.10
CA CYS A 88 -14.67 9.40 -19.49
C CYS A 88 -14.61 8.48 -18.26
N ILE A 89 -15.42 7.52 -18.28
CA ILE A 89 -15.99 6.52 -17.43
C ILE A 89 -14.96 5.60 -16.69
N GLN A 90 -13.66 5.88 -16.65
CA GLN A 90 -12.66 5.03 -16.00
C GLN A 90 -11.60 5.83 -15.25
N VAL A 91 -11.91 6.17 -13.99
CA VAL A 91 -10.88 6.60 -13.05
C VAL A 91 -10.22 5.33 -12.51
N HIS A 92 -9.02 5.04 -12.99
CA HIS A 92 -8.25 3.87 -12.52
C HIS A 92 -7.65 4.16 -11.15
N LEU A 93 -8.18 3.51 -10.11
CA LEU A 93 -7.62 3.50 -8.75
C LEU A 93 -6.17 2.98 -8.74
N ASP A 94 -5.86 2.05 -9.62
CA ASP A 94 -4.56 1.44 -9.78
C ASP A 94 -3.77 2.11 -10.92
N ASP A 95 -3.37 3.37 -10.69
CA ASP A 95 -2.51 4.12 -11.60
C ASP A 95 -1.10 3.55 -11.63
N ALA A 96 -0.78 2.79 -12.68
CA ALA A 96 0.47 2.09 -12.84
C ALA A 96 1.69 3.03 -12.82
N LEU A 97 1.61 4.22 -13.44
CA LEU A 97 2.74 5.16 -13.49
C LEU A 97 3.11 5.68 -12.11
N SER A 98 2.14 6.10 -11.32
CA SER A 98 2.42 6.54 -9.94
C SER A 98 2.80 5.38 -9.04
N ASN A 99 2.25 4.18 -9.29
CA ASN A 99 2.60 2.99 -8.50
C ASN A 99 4.06 2.60 -8.71
N ILE A 100 4.59 2.63 -9.95
CA ILE A 100 6.01 2.33 -10.20
C ILE A 100 6.93 3.40 -9.59
N LYS A 101 6.53 4.68 -9.58
CA LYS A 101 7.30 5.74 -8.90
C LYS A 101 7.38 5.47 -7.39
N LEU A 102 6.27 5.05 -6.78
CA LEU A 102 6.23 4.69 -5.36
C LEU A 102 7.07 3.44 -5.07
N GLN A 103 7.03 2.42 -5.94
CA GLN A 103 7.85 1.21 -5.84
C GLN A 103 9.33 1.55 -5.97
N LEU A 104 9.70 2.42 -6.92
CA LEU A 104 11.08 2.88 -7.09
C LEU A 104 11.57 3.65 -5.86
N PHE A 105 10.73 4.52 -5.29
CA PHE A 105 11.04 5.22 -4.05
C PHE A 105 11.27 4.23 -2.90
N ALA A 106 10.39 3.27 -2.71
CA ALA A 106 10.54 2.26 -1.66
C ALA A 106 11.83 1.44 -1.84
N LEU A 107 12.19 1.06 -3.07
CA LEU A 107 13.44 0.37 -3.37
C LEU A 107 14.66 1.21 -2.94
N ILE A 108 14.66 2.52 -3.24
CA ILE A 108 15.78 3.42 -2.93
C ILE A 108 15.82 3.74 -1.43
N ALA A 109 14.67 3.87 -0.75
CA ALA A 109 14.57 4.38 0.61
C ALA A 109 14.60 3.30 1.69
N SER A 110 14.21 2.04 1.40
CA SER A 110 14.04 0.99 2.43
C SER A 110 15.32 0.70 3.21
N GLN A 111 16.43 0.48 2.52
CA GLN A 111 17.71 0.20 3.18
C GLN A 111 18.26 1.41 3.95
N PRO A 112 18.25 2.64 3.41
CA PRO A 112 18.58 3.85 4.16
C PRO A 112 17.69 4.07 5.39
N ALA A 113 16.37 3.84 5.28
CA ALA A 113 15.45 3.97 6.41
C ALA A 113 15.79 2.96 7.52
N PHE A 114 15.98 1.70 7.15
CA PHE A 114 16.42 0.68 8.10
C PHE A 114 17.73 1.05 8.78
N ASN A 115 18.74 1.46 8.01
CA ASN A 115 20.02 1.86 8.57
C ASN A 115 19.90 3.04 9.52
N GLN A 116 19.19 4.09 9.13
CA GLN A 116 19.02 5.28 9.96
C GLN A 116 18.23 5.00 11.23
N LEU A 117 17.03 4.44 11.09
CA LEU A 117 16.08 4.33 12.20
C LEU A 117 16.42 3.18 13.16
N ARG A 118 16.95 2.06 12.62
CA ARG A 118 17.29 0.90 13.43
C ARG A 118 18.75 0.89 13.88
N THR A 119 19.70 1.15 12.97
CA THR A 119 21.13 0.95 13.26
C THR A 119 21.73 2.18 13.91
N VAL A 120 21.49 3.36 13.35
CA VAL A 120 22.10 4.61 13.83
C VAL A 120 21.34 5.15 15.06
N GLU A 121 20.03 5.28 14.95
CA GLU A 121 19.20 5.85 16.02
C GLU A 121 18.75 4.82 17.05
N GLN A 122 18.84 3.54 16.74
CA GLN A 122 18.48 2.44 17.62
C GLN A 122 17.06 2.55 18.20
N LEU A 123 16.12 3.02 17.36
CA LEU A 123 14.74 3.25 17.81
C LEU A 123 14.01 1.96 18.22
N GLY A 124 14.40 0.80 17.64
CA GLY A 124 13.80 -0.46 18.01
C GLY A 124 14.28 -1.63 17.15
N TYR A 125 13.93 -2.84 17.55
CA TYR A 125 14.33 -4.06 16.85
C TYR A 125 13.59 -4.21 15.51
N ILE A 126 12.30 -3.89 15.50
CA ILE A 126 11.49 -3.84 14.28
C ILE A 126 11.48 -2.39 13.79
N ALA A 127 12.08 -2.15 12.65
CA ALA A 127 12.05 -0.89 11.95
C ALA A 127 12.17 -1.15 10.45
N GLY A 128 11.25 -0.61 9.66
CA GLY A 128 11.27 -0.81 8.21
C GLY A 128 10.35 0.11 7.47
N LEU A 129 10.68 0.33 6.19
CA LEU A 129 9.87 1.02 5.21
C LEU A 129 9.51 0.03 4.11
N SER A 130 8.23 -0.10 3.83
CA SER A 130 7.68 -1.05 2.86
C SER A 130 6.53 -0.43 2.05
N LEU A 131 6.11 -1.15 1.03
CA LEU A 131 4.90 -0.83 0.27
C LEU A 131 3.71 -1.55 0.88
N ARG A 132 2.56 -0.91 0.79
CA ARG A 132 1.27 -1.49 1.11
C ARG A 132 0.29 -1.22 -0.01
N SER A 133 -0.53 -2.22 -0.36
CA SER A 133 -1.62 -2.08 -1.32
C SER A 133 -2.89 -2.66 -0.72
N ASP A 134 -3.93 -1.84 -0.62
CA ASP A 134 -5.26 -2.25 -0.16
C ASP A 134 -6.29 -1.87 -1.23
N CYS A 135 -6.92 -2.86 -1.86
CA CYS A 135 -7.95 -2.65 -2.89
C CYS A 135 -7.52 -1.67 -4.01
N GLY A 136 -6.27 -1.78 -4.48
CA GLY A 136 -5.69 -0.95 -5.53
C GLY A 136 -5.21 0.45 -5.08
N VAL A 137 -5.36 0.78 -3.81
CA VAL A 137 -4.78 2.01 -3.23
C VAL A 137 -3.41 1.69 -2.65
N TRP A 138 -2.38 2.31 -3.20
CA TRP A 138 -1.00 2.09 -2.80
C TRP A 138 -0.54 3.13 -1.77
N ALA A 139 0.37 2.72 -0.91
CA ALA A 139 0.96 3.56 0.11
C ALA A 139 2.37 3.12 0.48
N LEU A 140 3.13 4.04 1.09
CA LEU A 140 4.30 3.70 1.89
C LEU A 140 3.85 3.43 3.32
N GLU A 141 4.41 2.41 3.91
CA GLU A 141 4.21 2.06 5.32
C GLU A 141 5.57 2.04 6.02
N VAL A 142 5.69 2.81 7.11
CA VAL A 142 6.86 2.76 8.00
C VAL A 142 6.40 2.19 9.32
N VAL A 143 7.00 1.07 9.72
CA VAL A 143 6.67 0.37 10.98
C VAL A 143 7.89 0.41 11.89
N ILE A 144 7.69 0.90 13.13
CA ILE A 144 8.72 0.83 14.18
C ILE A 144 8.09 0.34 15.47
N GLN A 145 8.72 -0.65 16.09
CA GLN A 145 8.40 -1.11 17.44
C GLN A 145 9.59 -0.80 18.34
N SER A 146 9.33 -0.06 19.41
CA SER A 146 10.33 0.44 20.35
C SER A 146 10.00 0.06 21.79
N THR A 147 11.02 -0.32 22.55
CA THR A 147 10.95 -0.44 24.01
C THR A 147 11.60 0.77 24.71
N VAL A 148 12.24 1.65 23.96
CA VAL A 148 13.11 2.72 24.53
C VAL A 148 12.51 4.11 24.33
N LYS A 149 11.71 4.28 23.28
CA LYS A 149 11.16 5.58 22.87
C LYS A 149 9.65 5.51 22.75
N ASP A 150 8.99 6.56 23.20
CA ASP A 150 7.55 6.71 23.04
C ASP A 150 7.17 6.91 21.56
N PRO A 151 5.93 6.60 21.18
CA PRO A 151 5.46 6.69 19.80
C PRO A 151 5.51 8.08 19.20
N SER A 152 5.31 9.14 19.97
CA SER A 152 5.36 10.51 19.45
C SER A 152 6.79 10.87 19.03
N HIS A 153 7.79 10.47 19.84
CA HIS A 153 9.19 10.63 19.48
C HIS A 153 9.54 9.82 18.23
N VAL A 154 9.13 8.56 18.16
CA VAL A 154 9.39 7.69 16.99
C VAL A 154 8.78 8.28 15.73
N ASP A 155 7.53 8.75 15.78
CA ASP A 155 6.84 9.37 14.64
C ASP A 155 7.56 10.64 14.14
N ALA A 156 8.07 11.47 15.06
CA ALA A 156 8.88 12.63 14.71
C ALA A 156 10.21 12.21 14.03
N ARG A 157 10.84 11.11 14.46
CA ARG A 157 12.07 10.60 13.83
C ARG A 157 11.81 10.05 12.42
N ILE A 158 10.64 9.46 12.18
CA ILE A 158 10.25 9.04 10.82
C ILE A 158 10.15 10.27 9.90
N ASP A 159 9.48 11.33 10.33
CA ASP A 159 9.39 12.56 9.52
C ASP A 159 10.78 13.19 9.30
N GLU A 160 11.65 13.16 10.31
CA GLU A 160 13.02 13.68 10.17
C GLU A 160 13.85 12.86 9.18
N PHE A 161 13.66 11.53 9.17
CA PHE A 161 14.28 10.69 8.13
C PHE A 161 13.85 11.14 6.72
N PHE A 162 12.56 11.39 6.48
CA PHE A 162 12.11 11.87 5.16
C PHE A 162 12.69 13.23 4.79
N LYS A 163 12.86 14.16 5.75
CA LYS A 163 13.51 15.46 5.52
C LYS A 163 14.99 15.30 5.15
N MET A 164 15.73 14.47 5.89
CA MET A 164 17.13 14.18 5.56
C MET A 164 17.28 13.49 4.22
N PHE A 165 16.30 12.65 3.86
CA PHE A 165 16.33 11.86 2.63
C PHE A 165 16.00 12.69 1.39
N GLU A 166 15.33 13.85 1.55
CA GLU A 166 15.01 14.81 0.49
C GLU A 166 16.26 15.20 -0.31
N SER A 167 17.34 15.60 0.37
CA SER A 167 18.60 15.97 -0.29
C SER A 167 19.14 14.81 -1.15
N LYS A 168 19.06 13.56 -0.66
CA LYS A 168 19.53 12.38 -1.41
C LYS A 168 18.71 12.12 -2.67
N ILE A 169 17.42 12.42 -2.67
CA ILE A 169 16.57 12.28 -3.86
C ILE A 169 16.90 13.36 -4.88
N HIS A 170 17.07 14.61 -4.45
CA HIS A 170 17.40 15.72 -5.35
C HIS A 170 18.83 15.61 -5.94
N GLU A 171 19.76 15.08 -5.16
CA GLU A 171 21.16 14.86 -5.57
C GLU A 171 21.36 13.54 -6.34
N LEU A 172 20.29 12.78 -6.59
CA LEU A 172 20.39 11.49 -7.29
C LEU A 172 20.98 11.67 -8.69
N SER A 173 22.13 11.04 -8.95
CA SER A 173 22.76 11.12 -10.28
C SER A 173 21.92 10.35 -11.32
N ASP A 174 22.03 10.72 -12.60
CA ASP A 174 21.37 10.00 -13.70
C ASP A 174 21.83 8.54 -13.78
N LYS A 175 23.08 8.30 -13.45
CA LYS A 175 23.65 6.95 -13.41
C LYS A 175 23.00 6.11 -12.31
N ASP A 176 22.85 6.67 -11.12
CA ASP A 176 22.24 5.98 -9.98
C ASP A 176 20.75 5.79 -10.18
N PHE A 177 20.05 6.79 -10.74
CA PHE A 177 18.66 6.67 -11.12
C PHE A 177 18.44 5.50 -12.08
N LYS A 178 19.17 5.45 -13.20
CA LYS A 178 19.10 4.37 -14.18
C LYS A 178 19.46 3.00 -13.58
N ARG A 179 20.41 2.95 -12.66
CA ARG A 179 20.75 1.71 -11.94
C ARG A 179 19.59 1.22 -11.08
N ASN A 180 18.94 2.10 -10.35
CA ASN A 180 17.79 1.75 -9.51
C ASN A 180 16.58 1.32 -10.35
N VAL A 181 16.29 2.02 -11.44
CA VAL A 181 15.25 1.62 -12.40
C VAL A 181 15.55 0.22 -12.95
N LYS A 182 16.80 -0.02 -13.40
CA LYS A 182 17.20 -1.33 -13.89
C LYS A 182 17.03 -2.41 -12.81
N SER A 183 17.44 -2.15 -11.58
CA SER A 183 17.29 -3.09 -10.47
C SER A 183 15.82 -3.45 -10.22
N LEU A 184 14.90 -2.47 -10.28
CA LEU A 184 13.47 -2.72 -10.13
C LEU A 184 12.90 -3.53 -11.31
N VAL A 185 13.35 -3.22 -12.54
CA VAL A 185 12.96 -3.98 -13.74
C VAL A 185 13.43 -5.43 -13.65
N ASP A 186 14.72 -5.64 -13.29
CA ASP A 186 15.30 -6.98 -13.16
C ASP A 186 14.54 -7.81 -12.10
N SER A 187 14.21 -7.19 -10.96
CA SER A 187 13.41 -7.83 -9.90
C SER A 187 12.00 -8.21 -10.37
N LYS A 188 11.34 -7.37 -11.19
CA LYS A 188 10.00 -7.67 -11.72
C LYS A 188 10.00 -8.76 -12.77
N LEU A 189 11.10 -8.88 -13.53
CA LEU A 189 11.26 -9.91 -14.57
C LEU A 189 11.82 -11.23 -14.02
N GLU A 190 12.09 -11.31 -12.70
CA GLU A 190 12.50 -12.57 -12.09
C GLU A 190 11.36 -13.59 -12.22
N LYS A 191 11.68 -14.77 -12.73
CA LYS A 191 10.70 -15.84 -12.90
C LYS A 191 10.23 -16.34 -11.54
N PHE A 192 8.97 -16.71 -11.47
CA PHE A 192 8.43 -17.39 -10.31
C PHE A 192 9.23 -18.67 -10.03
N LYS A 193 9.57 -18.89 -8.77
CA LYS A 193 10.40 -20.04 -8.35
C LYS A 193 9.58 -21.33 -8.23
N ASN A 194 8.27 -21.17 -8.07
CA ASN A 194 7.35 -22.28 -7.88
C ASN A 194 5.92 -21.85 -8.22
N LEU A 195 5.05 -22.83 -8.39
CA LEU A 195 3.63 -22.63 -8.69
C LEU A 195 2.88 -21.81 -7.65
N TRP A 196 3.30 -21.87 -6.38
CA TRP A 196 2.66 -21.09 -5.32
C TRP A 196 2.88 -19.59 -5.51
N GLU A 197 4.11 -19.16 -5.85
CA GLU A 197 4.41 -17.75 -6.13
C GLU A 197 3.61 -17.24 -7.33
N GLU A 198 3.56 -18.03 -8.40
CA GLU A 198 2.79 -17.70 -9.60
C GLU A 198 1.29 -17.60 -9.32
N SER A 199 0.72 -18.60 -8.67
CA SER A 199 -0.71 -18.59 -8.33
C SER A 199 -1.06 -17.49 -7.35
N HIS A 200 -0.17 -17.18 -6.40
CA HIS A 200 -0.37 -16.11 -5.45
C HIS A 200 -0.37 -14.72 -6.13
N PHE A 201 0.47 -14.53 -7.14
CA PHE A 201 0.46 -13.31 -7.95
C PHE A 201 -0.89 -13.11 -8.65
N TYR A 202 -1.36 -14.11 -9.39
CA TYR A 202 -2.64 -14.00 -10.10
C TYR A 202 -3.84 -13.93 -9.14
N TRP A 203 -3.81 -14.67 -8.05
CA TRP A 203 -4.86 -14.60 -7.04
C TRP A 203 -4.90 -13.24 -6.36
N GLY A 204 -3.77 -12.60 -6.13
CA GLY A 204 -3.67 -11.24 -5.61
C GLY A 204 -4.41 -10.21 -6.48
N GLU A 205 -4.30 -10.34 -7.82
CA GLU A 205 -5.02 -9.49 -8.76
C GLU A 205 -6.55 -9.71 -8.69
N ILE A 206 -6.96 -10.96 -8.54
CA ILE A 206 -8.38 -11.33 -8.37
C ILE A 206 -8.90 -10.80 -7.03
N GLU A 207 -8.18 -11.02 -5.94
CA GLU A 207 -8.57 -10.58 -4.60
C GLU A 207 -8.64 -9.06 -4.48
N ALA A 208 -7.67 -8.34 -5.03
CA ALA A 208 -7.67 -6.88 -5.08
C ALA A 208 -8.77 -6.32 -6.01
N GLY A 209 -9.22 -7.11 -6.99
CA GLY A 209 -10.15 -6.69 -8.03
C GLY A 209 -9.51 -5.84 -9.12
N THR A 210 -8.18 -5.82 -9.19
CA THR A 210 -7.40 -5.10 -10.20
C THR A 210 -7.40 -5.81 -11.54
N LEU A 211 -7.40 -7.16 -11.52
CA LEU A 211 -7.45 -8.04 -12.68
C LEU A 211 -6.37 -7.74 -13.75
N LYS A 212 -5.24 -7.16 -13.33
CA LYS A 212 -4.13 -6.82 -14.23
C LYS A 212 -3.15 -7.98 -14.32
N PHE A 213 -3.49 -8.97 -15.11
CA PHE A 213 -2.66 -10.17 -15.27
C PHE A 213 -1.38 -9.90 -16.07
N ASP A 214 -1.32 -8.79 -16.82
CA ASP A 214 -0.16 -8.25 -17.53
C ASP A 214 0.58 -7.16 -16.72
N ARG A 215 0.39 -7.13 -15.39
CA ARG A 215 0.96 -6.08 -14.53
C ARG A 215 2.48 -5.95 -14.69
N VAL A 216 3.19 -7.06 -14.73
CA VAL A 216 4.66 -7.07 -14.81
C VAL A 216 5.12 -6.39 -16.09
N GLU A 217 4.57 -6.80 -17.22
CA GLU A 217 4.91 -6.28 -18.53
C GLU A 217 4.58 -4.79 -18.67
N SER A 218 3.38 -4.41 -18.23
CA SER A 218 2.91 -3.02 -18.24
C SER A 218 3.77 -2.12 -17.37
N GLU A 219 4.09 -2.53 -16.14
CA GLU A 219 4.93 -1.76 -15.22
C GLU A 219 6.39 -1.68 -15.69
N VAL A 220 6.94 -2.75 -16.27
CA VAL A 220 8.29 -2.75 -16.85
C VAL A 220 8.37 -1.80 -18.05
N ALA A 221 7.36 -1.76 -18.90
CA ALA A 221 7.30 -0.81 -20.02
C ALA A 221 7.34 0.64 -19.50
N LEU A 222 6.51 0.97 -18.51
CA LEU A 222 6.50 2.30 -17.90
C LEU A 222 7.81 2.66 -17.20
N LEU A 223 8.44 1.70 -16.49
CA LEU A 223 9.73 1.92 -15.83
C LEU A 223 10.85 2.27 -16.81
N ARG A 224 10.86 1.67 -17.99
CA ARG A 224 11.86 1.94 -19.04
C ARG A 224 11.75 3.34 -19.63
N GLU A 225 10.56 3.92 -19.63
CA GLU A 225 10.29 5.27 -20.15
C GLU A 225 10.35 6.35 -19.04
N LEU A 226 10.41 5.94 -17.76
CA LEU A 226 10.37 6.86 -16.62
C LEU A 226 11.58 7.80 -16.60
N LYS A 227 11.32 9.10 -16.52
CA LYS A 227 12.35 10.14 -16.39
C LYS A 227 12.61 10.46 -14.92
N LYS A 228 13.87 10.84 -14.64
CA LYS A 228 14.30 11.21 -13.28
C LYS A 228 13.51 12.42 -12.74
N GLU A 229 13.27 13.40 -13.60
CA GLU A 229 12.53 14.61 -13.25
C GLU A 229 11.11 14.28 -12.80
N GLU A 230 10.43 13.37 -13.48
CA GLU A 230 9.07 12.92 -13.12
C GLU A 230 9.06 12.13 -11.78
N PHE A 231 10.15 11.43 -11.47
CA PHE A 231 10.30 10.75 -10.21
C PHE A 231 10.55 11.73 -9.05
N ILE A 232 11.40 12.73 -9.26
CA ILE A 232 11.67 13.79 -8.26
C ILE A 232 10.40 14.60 -8.02
N GLU A 233 9.69 15.01 -9.08
CA GLU A 233 8.41 15.72 -8.95
C GLU A 233 7.38 14.92 -8.16
N PHE A 234 7.28 13.62 -8.41
CA PHE A 234 6.40 12.74 -7.64
C PHE A 234 6.76 12.72 -6.15
N PHE A 235 8.05 12.65 -5.82
CA PHE A 235 8.51 12.74 -4.43
C PHE A 235 8.11 14.09 -3.79
N ASP A 236 8.34 15.19 -4.49
CA ASP A 236 8.03 16.55 -4.01
C ASP A 236 6.54 16.79 -3.83
N GLN A 237 5.69 16.16 -4.63
CA GLN A 237 4.24 16.30 -4.57
C GLN A 237 3.58 15.40 -3.51
N HIS A 238 4.08 14.16 -3.31
CA HIS A 238 3.36 13.14 -2.56
C HIS A 238 4.07 12.64 -1.29
N ILE A 239 5.41 12.66 -1.24
CA ILE A 239 6.16 11.95 -0.20
C ILE A 239 6.87 12.91 0.77
N ARG A 240 7.50 13.95 0.26
CA ARG A 240 8.24 14.93 1.05
C ARG A 240 7.40 15.46 2.23
N VAL A 241 8.03 15.70 3.36
CA VAL A 241 7.34 16.30 4.51
C VAL A 241 6.85 17.71 4.14
N GLY A 242 5.55 17.94 4.29
CA GLY A 242 4.90 19.17 3.86
C GLY A 242 4.57 19.23 2.37
N ALA A 243 4.69 18.13 1.64
CA ALA A 243 4.26 18.06 0.24
C ALA A 243 2.76 18.35 0.10
N PRO A 244 2.34 19.05 -0.97
CA PRO A 244 0.95 19.53 -1.11
C PRO A 244 -0.08 18.41 -1.26
N GLN A 245 0.33 17.23 -1.71
CA GLN A 245 -0.54 16.06 -1.87
C GLN A 245 -0.20 14.93 -0.89
N ARG A 246 0.64 15.20 0.12
CA ARG A 246 0.95 14.19 1.14
C ARG A 246 -0.25 13.96 2.05
N LYS A 247 -0.62 12.68 2.17
CA LYS A 247 -1.73 12.18 2.98
C LYS A 247 -1.18 11.18 3.99
N THR A 248 -1.25 11.48 5.28
CA THR A 248 -0.58 10.66 6.29
C THR A 248 -1.53 10.23 7.41
N VAL A 249 -1.47 8.97 7.79
CA VAL A 249 -2.03 8.48 9.06
C VAL A 249 -0.90 7.88 9.89
N SER A 250 -0.81 8.27 11.14
CA SER A 250 0.08 7.68 12.13
C SER A 250 -0.74 6.97 13.20
N VAL A 251 -0.62 5.66 13.27
CA VAL A 251 -1.21 4.85 14.34
C VAL A 251 -0.14 4.61 15.39
N GLN A 252 -0.41 5.02 16.62
CA GLN A 252 0.54 5.05 17.73
C GLN A 252 -0.02 4.25 18.90
N VAL A 253 0.66 3.17 19.29
CA VAL A 253 0.30 2.37 20.45
C VAL A 253 1.36 2.58 21.54
N PHE A 254 0.95 3.15 22.65
CA PHE A 254 1.83 3.43 23.80
C PHE A 254 1.88 2.23 24.74
N GLY A 255 3.07 1.68 24.94
CA GLY A 255 3.32 0.63 25.93
C GLY A 255 3.21 1.13 27.37
N GLY A 256 3.18 0.21 28.31
CA GLY A 256 2.94 0.53 29.73
C GLY A 256 3.91 1.53 30.34
N GLU A 257 5.17 1.54 29.91
CA GLU A 257 6.18 2.49 30.39
C GLU A 257 6.00 3.92 29.84
N HIS A 258 5.22 4.10 28.76
CA HIS A 258 5.03 5.38 28.09
C HIS A 258 3.64 6.00 28.31
N LEU A 259 2.99 5.66 29.43
CA LEU A 259 1.64 6.20 29.75
C LEU A 259 1.63 7.69 30.07
N ALA A 260 2.73 8.23 30.60
CA ALA A 260 2.87 9.65 30.85
C ALA A 260 2.93 10.43 29.53
N GLU A 261 3.70 9.94 28.58
CA GLU A 261 3.82 10.46 27.23
C GLU A 261 2.50 10.35 26.46
N PHE A 262 1.76 9.25 26.63
CA PHE A 262 0.41 9.10 26.08
C PHE A 262 -0.52 10.21 26.58
N LYS A 263 -0.59 10.44 27.90
CA LYS A 263 -1.42 11.50 28.47
C LYS A 263 -1.04 12.87 27.96
N LYS A 264 0.26 13.14 27.79
CA LYS A 264 0.75 14.37 27.18
C LYS A 264 0.33 14.48 25.73
N ALA A 265 0.53 13.44 24.94
CA ALA A 265 0.20 13.40 23.51
C ALA A 265 -1.29 13.67 23.26
N ILE A 266 -2.20 13.06 24.05
CA ILE A 266 -3.64 13.27 23.89
C ILE A 266 -4.10 14.66 24.38
N ALA A 267 -3.32 15.34 25.20
CA ALA A 267 -3.62 16.70 25.68
C ALA A 267 -3.18 17.81 24.71
N GLU A 268 -2.33 17.47 23.73
CA GLU A 268 -1.91 18.43 22.71
C GLU A 268 -3.10 18.79 21.81
N THR A 269 -3.20 20.07 21.45
CA THR A 269 -4.24 20.58 20.55
C THR A 269 -3.87 20.33 19.08
N ASP A 270 -4.86 19.97 18.27
CA ASP A 270 -4.68 19.84 16.83
C ASP A 270 -4.28 21.19 16.20
N THR A 271 -3.47 21.12 15.18
CA THR A 271 -3.10 22.25 14.32
C THR A 271 -3.92 22.20 13.03
N PRO A 272 -3.90 23.23 12.18
CA PRO A 272 -4.58 23.18 10.88
C PRO A 272 -4.11 22.03 9.97
N LYS A 273 -2.91 21.47 10.22
CA LYS A 273 -2.32 20.36 9.45
C LYS A 273 -2.33 19.03 10.20
N THR A 274 -2.93 18.96 11.38
CA THR A 274 -3.02 17.74 12.17
C THR A 274 -4.46 17.47 12.61
N TYR A 275 -4.83 16.19 12.66
CA TYR A 275 -6.16 15.75 13.10
C TYR A 275 -6.05 14.51 13.98
N ARG A 276 -6.59 14.57 15.18
CA ARG A 276 -6.63 13.43 16.08
C ARG A 276 -7.88 12.60 15.88
N ILE A 277 -7.71 11.32 15.63
CA ILE A 277 -8.78 10.34 15.49
C ILE A 277 -9.11 9.82 16.89
N THR A 278 -10.17 10.34 17.50
CA THR A 278 -10.70 9.87 18.81
C THR A 278 -11.79 8.83 18.63
N ASP A 279 -12.61 8.96 17.59
CA ASP A 279 -13.63 7.99 17.18
C ASP A 279 -13.29 7.46 15.78
N ILE A 280 -12.79 6.21 15.71
CA ILE A 280 -12.38 5.58 14.46
C ILE A 280 -13.57 5.33 13.51
N PHE A 281 -14.75 5.05 14.07
CA PHE A 281 -15.94 4.81 13.26
C PHE A 281 -16.52 6.13 12.71
N GLY A 282 -16.58 7.17 13.53
CA GLY A 282 -16.93 8.53 13.10
C GLY A 282 -15.96 9.06 12.04
N PHE A 283 -14.66 8.89 12.25
CA PHE A 283 -13.65 9.25 11.28
C PHE A 283 -13.88 8.55 9.94
N LYS A 284 -14.02 7.22 9.93
CA LYS A 284 -14.26 6.46 8.70
C LYS A 284 -15.54 6.87 7.97
N ARG A 285 -16.62 7.21 8.70
CA ARG A 285 -17.89 7.65 8.10
C ARG A 285 -17.82 9.07 7.53
N SER A 286 -16.99 9.92 8.11
CA SER A 286 -16.85 11.33 7.68
C SER A 286 -15.94 11.51 6.46
N ARG A 287 -15.19 10.48 6.05
CA ARG A 287 -14.25 10.56 4.94
C ARG A 287 -14.83 9.99 3.67
N PRO A 288 -14.53 10.58 2.51
CA PRO A 288 -14.86 9.98 1.24
C PRO A 288 -14.13 8.65 1.10
N LEU A 289 -14.69 7.77 0.28
CA LEU A 289 -14.14 6.46 -0.01
C LEU A 289 -13.63 6.44 -1.45
N TYR A 290 -12.47 5.84 -1.66
CA TYR A 290 -12.08 5.46 -3.01
C TYR A 290 -13.14 4.55 -3.64
N ARG A 291 -13.30 4.62 -4.96
CA ARG A 291 -14.19 3.72 -5.69
C ARG A 291 -13.73 2.28 -5.50
N SER A 292 -14.66 1.33 -5.53
CA SER A 292 -14.30 -0.08 -5.56
C SER A 292 -13.77 -0.46 -6.94
N LEU A 293 -12.65 -1.18 -7.00
CA LEU A 293 -12.17 -1.81 -8.23
C LEU A 293 -13.05 -3.00 -8.61
N LYS A 294 -13.61 -3.69 -7.60
CA LYS A 294 -14.61 -4.72 -7.85
C LYS A 294 -15.86 -4.01 -8.33
N GLY A 295 -16.13 -4.10 -9.62
CA GLY A 295 -17.44 -3.81 -10.17
C GLY A 295 -18.47 -4.59 -9.36
N GLY A 296 -19.71 -4.09 -9.28
CA GLY A 296 -20.79 -4.82 -8.60
C GLY A 296 -20.85 -6.26 -9.13
N PRO A 297 -21.44 -7.19 -8.36
CA PRO A 297 -21.47 -8.60 -8.69
C PRO A 297 -21.95 -8.84 -10.12
N GLY A 298 -21.16 -9.49 -10.93
CA GLY A 298 -21.53 -10.00 -12.22
C GLY A 298 -21.14 -9.16 -13.45
N ARG A 299 -20.24 -8.20 -13.34
CA ARG A 299 -19.65 -7.56 -14.53
C ARG A 299 -18.14 -7.77 -14.59
N ILE A 300 -17.73 -8.99 -14.87
CA ILE A 300 -16.54 -9.22 -15.66
C ILE A 300 -17.00 -9.06 -17.11
N THR A 301 -16.95 -7.85 -17.64
CA THR A 301 -16.99 -7.68 -19.09
C THR A 301 -15.61 -8.06 -19.58
N MET A 302 -15.45 -9.27 -20.04
CA MET A 302 -14.37 -9.64 -20.94
C MET A 302 -14.73 -9.02 -22.28
N ASP A 303 -14.15 -7.88 -22.61
CA ASP A 303 -14.08 -7.36 -23.98
C ASP A 303 -12.82 -7.91 -24.65
#